data_8e84650059394956a6c24e222c50483b
#
_entry.id   8e84650059394956a6c24e222c50483b
#
_cell.length_a   1.000
_cell.length_b   1.000
_cell.length_c   1.000
_cell.angle_alpha   90.00
_cell.angle_beta   90.00
_cell.angle_gamma   90.00
#
_symmetry.space_group_name_H-M   'P 1'
#
loop_
_entity.id
_entity.type
_entity.pdbx_description
1 polymer ?
#
loop_
_entity_poly.entity_id
_entity_poly.type
_entity_poly.pdbx_seq_one_letter_code
_entity_poly.pdbx_strand_id
1 'polypeptide(L)'
;MLHVLQRKDMLSMTHEVYLASEEAKEFLNSSEKELLGYSYEWEGENVIHLHSHPLQHSFGLAKRCLFTSEAKISLSDFSEDIKYIATISQKNNKLDTKVYKLDGSDVVEISAKLIPGKDELYSRSKGLLEVEILSKKHVAIVGLGSFGSQIAIELAKAGVGIFSLFDFDRVELHNIGRHSCTLKDLGRLKTDAIEEAILGKNPYAQVNKYAINIATQKDVFCDVAKKVDLVICATDNNDSRFVIASALHKYQRIGIFGRAITRAAGGDVFRYKPGGPCYGCLIGSRILDSRDEEVSSEEAGRRSGAIPAYASAEDVNAIVQVGLSVDIEPICNLMLKLALLELSKGMQSGISSLEEDLKYDAYIWANRRDNNFSNWHPFYKSGPKQTILKWYGITIPKDEHCAICSEIPTLDTGLKLSHPMYSEYADVDFHLDDN
;
A
#
# COMPACT_ATOMS: atom_id res chain seq x y z
N MET A 1 17.47 -38.36 23.94
CA MET A 1 16.53 -39.35 23.43
C MET A 1 15.68 -38.68 22.38
N LEU A 2 16.14 -38.69 21.14
CA LEU A 2 15.39 -38.13 20.00
C LEU A 2 14.33 -39.16 19.61
N HIS A 3 13.06 -38.77 19.71
CA HIS A 3 11.97 -39.54 19.11
C HIS A 3 12.08 -39.45 17.59
N VAL A 4 12.59 -40.52 16.99
CA VAL A 4 12.43 -40.77 15.56
C VAL A 4 10.95 -41.09 15.34
N LEU A 5 10.19 -40.11 14.88
CA LEU A 5 8.83 -40.30 14.36
C LEU A 5 8.92 -41.29 13.19
N GLN A 6 8.27 -42.43 13.32
CA GLN A 6 8.32 -43.53 12.36
C GLN A 6 7.69 -43.07 11.04
N ARG A 7 8.40 -43.27 9.94
CA ARG A 7 8.02 -43.01 8.53
C ARG A 7 6.70 -43.68 8.07
N LYS A 8 5.93 -44.30 8.93
CA LYS A 8 4.67 -44.96 8.57
C LYS A 8 3.44 -44.00 8.46
N ASP A 9 3.49 -42.81 9.05
CA ASP A 9 2.37 -41.86 9.00
C ASP A 9 2.46 -40.88 7.83
N MET A 10 3.52 -40.89 7.02
CA MET A 10 3.71 -40.04 5.85
C MET A 10 3.04 -40.58 4.57
N LEU A 11 2.43 -41.76 4.59
CA LEU A 11 1.91 -42.42 3.37
C LEU A 11 0.44 -42.17 3.07
N SER A 12 -0.24 -41.24 3.76
CA SER A 12 -1.63 -40.88 3.45
C SER A 12 -1.88 -39.36 3.25
N MET A 13 -0.86 -38.54 3.16
CA MET A 13 -1.09 -37.13 2.78
C MET A 13 -1.41 -37.05 1.30
N THR A 14 -2.71 -36.92 0.99
CA THR A 14 -3.17 -36.63 -0.37
C THR A 14 -2.60 -35.31 -0.83
N HIS A 15 -1.98 -35.26 -2.00
CA HIS A 15 -1.54 -34.02 -2.61
C HIS A 15 -2.76 -33.13 -2.88
N GLU A 16 -2.67 -31.86 -2.51
CA GLU A 16 -3.65 -30.83 -2.84
C GLU A 16 -3.12 -29.98 -3.99
N VAL A 17 -3.86 -29.96 -5.09
CA VAL A 17 -3.53 -29.15 -6.27
C VAL A 17 -4.47 -27.97 -6.35
N TYR A 18 -3.91 -26.78 -6.52
CA TYR A 18 -4.64 -25.53 -6.70
C TYR A 18 -4.46 -25.00 -8.11
N LEU A 19 -5.56 -24.62 -8.74
CA LEU A 19 -5.61 -24.02 -10.08
C LEU A 19 -6.55 -22.82 -10.05
N ALA A 20 -6.10 -21.66 -10.55
CA ALA A 20 -6.93 -20.47 -10.65
C ALA A 20 -8.09 -20.70 -11.64
N SER A 21 -9.33 -20.51 -11.17
CA SER A 21 -10.52 -20.68 -12.01
C SER A 21 -10.56 -19.71 -13.20
N GLU A 22 -9.96 -18.53 -13.07
CA GLU A 22 -9.86 -17.55 -14.16
C GLU A 22 -8.87 -17.99 -15.22
N GLU A 23 -7.68 -18.49 -14.85
CA GLU A 23 -6.71 -19.04 -15.79
C GLU A 23 -7.31 -20.25 -16.55
N ALA A 24 -8.08 -21.09 -15.84
CA ALA A 24 -8.78 -22.21 -16.47
C ALA A 24 -9.84 -21.75 -17.50
N LYS A 25 -10.57 -20.67 -17.20
CA LYS A 25 -11.55 -20.08 -18.14
C LYS A 25 -10.86 -19.42 -19.33
N GLU A 26 -9.78 -18.69 -19.11
CA GLU A 26 -9.00 -18.07 -20.17
C GLU A 26 -8.46 -19.11 -21.14
N PHE A 27 -7.92 -20.21 -20.60
CA PHE A 27 -7.48 -21.33 -21.42
C PHE A 27 -8.62 -21.91 -22.26
N LEU A 28 -9.80 -22.18 -21.69
CA LEU A 28 -10.95 -22.70 -22.43
C LEU A 28 -11.49 -21.76 -23.52
N ASN A 29 -11.34 -20.43 -23.28
CA ASN A 29 -11.76 -19.41 -24.24
C ASN A 29 -10.70 -19.15 -25.32
N SER A 30 -9.49 -19.64 -25.14
CA SER A 30 -8.44 -19.57 -26.14
C SER A 30 -8.72 -20.55 -27.27
N SER A 31 -8.10 -20.33 -28.43
CA SER A 31 -8.15 -21.29 -29.57
C SER A 31 -7.18 -22.47 -29.38
N GLU A 32 -6.41 -22.47 -28.30
CA GLU A 32 -5.38 -23.46 -28.02
C GLU A 32 -5.98 -24.70 -27.38
N LYS A 33 -5.60 -25.88 -27.87
CA LYS A 33 -5.99 -27.15 -27.26
C LYS A 33 -5.08 -27.54 -26.11
N GLU A 34 -3.85 -27.05 -26.13
CA GLU A 34 -2.80 -27.33 -25.17
C GLU A 34 -2.01 -26.05 -24.87
N LEU A 35 -1.68 -25.85 -23.61
CA LEU A 35 -0.87 -24.74 -23.14
C LEU A 35 0.16 -25.22 -22.13
N LEU A 36 1.44 -24.92 -22.38
CA LEU A 36 2.49 -25.18 -21.43
C LEU A 36 2.47 -24.12 -20.31
N GLY A 37 2.28 -24.59 -19.09
CA GLY A 37 2.27 -23.78 -17.88
C GLY A 37 3.38 -24.15 -16.90
N TYR A 38 3.18 -23.77 -15.66
CA TYR A 38 4.14 -23.88 -14.58
C TYR A 38 3.50 -24.51 -13.35
N SER A 39 4.23 -25.41 -12.67
CA SER A 39 3.85 -25.96 -11.39
C SER A 39 4.82 -25.53 -10.32
N TYR A 40 4.30 -25.14 -9.17
CA TYR A 40 5.05 -24.75 -7.98
C TYR A 40 4.69 -25.71 -6.85
N GLU A 41 5.71 -26.38 -6.29
CA GLU A 41 5.56 -27.32 -5.19
C GLU A 41 6.13 -26.71 -3.92
N TRP A 42 5.37 -26.79 -2.83
CA TRP A 42 5.88 -26.47 -1.49
C TRP A 42 6.48 -27.73 -0.89
N GLU A 43 7.81 -27.72 -0.78
CA GLU A 43 8.55 -28.87 -0.27
C GLU A 43 8.11 -29.22 1.17
N GLY A 44 7.72 -30.48 1.37
CA GLY A 44 7.25 -30.98 2.66
C GLY A 44 5.78 -30.74 2.98
N GLU A 45 5.02 -29.97 2.15
CA GLU A 45 3.61 -29.63 2.43
C GLU A 45 2.61 -30.42 1.56
N ASN A 46 3.06 -31.11 0.53
CA ASN A 46 2.20 -31.77 -0.46
C ASN A 46 1.17 -30.84 -1.14
N VAL A 47 1.52 -29.57 -1.27
CA VAL A 47 0.70 -28.53 -1.93
C VAL A 47 1.34 -28.17 -3.26
N ILE A 48 0.53 -28.09 -4.29
CA ILE A 48 0.96 -27.80 -5.66
C ILE A 48 0.06 -26.71 -6.23
N HIS A 49 0.65 -25.69 -6.79
CA HIS A 49 -0.08 -24.67 -7.55
C HIS A 49 0.26 -24.77 -9.02
N LEU A 50 -0.76 -24.76 -9.87
CA LEU A 50 -0.62 -24.75 -11.33
C LEU A 50 -1.02 -23.39 -11.87
N HIS A 51 -0.18 -22.83 -12.74
CA HIS A 51 -0.36 -21.53 -13.38
C HIS A 51 -0.09 -21.60 -14.86
N SER A 52 -0.88 -20.90 -15.65
CA SER A 52 -0.66 -20.72 -17.09
C SER A 52 0.52 -19.81 -17.40
N HIS A 53 0.90 -18.95 -16.45
CA HIS A 53 1.99 -17.97 -16.56
C HIS A 53 3.02 -18.20 -15.46
N PRO A 54 4.31 -17.82 -15.69
CA PRO A 54 5.28 -17.88 -14.61
C PRO A 54 4.93 -16.86 -13.52
N LEU A 55 4.89 -17.32 -12.27
CA LEU A 55 4.81 -16.40 -11.14
C LEU A 55 6.11 -15.62 -11.06
N GLN A 56 6.03 -14.30 -11.14
CA GLN A 56 7.21 -13.41 -11.18
C GLN A 56 8.11 -13.56 -9.96
N HIS A 57 7.60 -14.07 -8.85
CA HIS A 57 8.25 -14.10 -7.55
C HIS A 57 7.98 -15.40 -6.78
N SER A 58 8.16 -16.55 -7.45
CA SER A 58 7.98 -17.84 -6.79
C SER A 58 9.18 -18.24 -5.93
N PHE A 59 8.89 -18.79 -4.77
CA PHE A 59 9.88 -19.49 -3.94
C PHE A 59 10.01 -20.92 -4.45
N GLY A 60 10.98 -21.20 -5.26
CA GLY A 60 11.26 -22.55 -5.73
C GLY A 60 11.45 -22.66 -7.24
N LEU A 61 11.95 -23.81 -7.66
CA LEU A 61 12.09 -24.15 -9.07
C LEU A 61 10.71 -24.46 -9.65
N ALA A 62 10.25 -23.60 -10.57
CA ALA A 62 9.07 -23.89 -11.35
C ALA A 62 9.35 -25.12 -12.23
N LYS A 63 8.47 -26.12 -12.18
CA LYS A 63 8.47 -27.24 -13.11
C LYS A 63 7.44 -27.00 -14.20
N ARG A 64 7.54 -27.70 -15.31
CA ARG A 64 6.56 -27.58 -16.39
C ARG A 64 5.29 -28.38 -16.07
N CYS A 65 4.15 -27.80 -16.40
CA CYS A 65 2.87 -28.48 -16.45
C CYS A 65 2.19 -28.25 -17.81
N LEU A 66 1.24 -29.08 -18.13
CA LEU A 66 0.44 -28.96 -19.35
C LEU A 66 -1.02 -28.74 -19.00
N PHE A 67 -1.63 -27.74 -19.60
CA PHE A 67 -3.08 -27.56 -19.63
C PHE A 67 -3.59 -28.13 -20.96
N THR A 68 -4.62 -28.96 -20.90
CA THR A 68 -5.22 -29.54 -22.11
C THR A 68 -6.74 -29.62 -22.02
N SER A 69 -7.42 -29.38 -23.12
CA SER A 69 -8.86 -29.59 -23.24
C SER A 69 -9.22 -31.04 -23.67
N GLU A 70 -8.22 -31.85 -23.98
CA GLU A 70 -8.42 -33.23 -24.43
C GLU A 70 -8.63 -34.19 -23.26
N ALA A 71 -9.68 -35.01 -23.31
CA ALA A 71 -10.00 -35.98 -22.26
C ALA A 71 -9.12 -37.22 -22.27
N LYS A 72 -8.37 -37.48 -23.32
CA LYS A 72 -7.47 -38.62 -23.44
C LYS A 72 -6.03 -38.15 -23.48
N ILE A 73 -5.30 -38.53 -22.46
CA ILE A 73 -3.88 -38.25 -22.30
C ILE A 73 -3.10 -39.44 -22.84
N SER A 74 -2.30 -39.25 -23.89
CA SER A 74 -1.35 -40.24 -24.38
C SER A 74 0.02 -39.92 -23.86
N LEU A 75 0.59 -40.76 -22.99
CA LEU A 75 1.88 -40.55 -22.33
C LEU A 75 3.08 -40.50 -23.28
N SER A 76 2.92 -41.04 -24.50
CA SER A 76 4.01 -41.12 -25.50
C SER A 76 4.40 -39.74 -26.06
N ASP A 77 3.56 -38.72 -25.88
CA ASP A 77 3.66 -37.45 -26.60
C ASP A 77 4.24 -36.29 -25.75
N PHE A 78 4.58 -36.59 -24.48
CA PHE A 78 5.04 -35.55 -23.57
C PHE A 78 6.54 -35.58 -23.29
N SER A 79 7.16 -34.40 -23.20
CA SER A 79 8.57 -34.28 -22.81
C SER A 79 8.79 -34.67 -21.34
N GLU A 80 9.94 -35.23 -21.02
CA GLU A 80 10.31 -35.64 -19.66
C GLU A 80 10.23 -34.50 -18.62
N ASP A 81 10.14 -33.23 -19.09
CA ASP A 81 10.08 -32.06 -18.23
C ASP A 81 8.68 -31.80 -17.66
N ILE A 82 7.62 -32.40 -18.19
CA ILE A 82 6.24 -32.20 -17.75
C ILE A 82 5.96 -33.11 -16.55
N LYS A 83 5.65 -32.50 -15.41
CA LYS A 83 5.35 -33.23 -14.19
C LYS A 83 3.88 -33.36 -13.87
N TYR A 84 3.09 -32.38 -14.32
CA TYR A 84 1.64 -32.35 -14.08
C TYR A 84 0.90 -32.05 -15.37
N ILE A 85 -0.27 -32.68 -15.54
CA ILE A 85 -1.20 -32.41 -16.63
C ILE A 85 -2.55 -32.04 -16.02
N ALA A 86 -3.06 -30.86 -16.38
CA ALA A 86 -4.39 -30.41 -15.99
C ALA A 86 -5.33 -30.52 -17.19
N THR A 87 -6.32 -31.39 -17.14
CA THR A 87 -7.41 -31.43 -18.12
C THR A 87 -8.50 -30.48 -17.68
N ILE A 88 -8.88 -29.57 -18.57
CA ILE A 88 -9.87 -28.52 -18.28
C ILE A 88 -11.01 -28.66 -19.27
N SER A 89 -12.22 -28.82 -18.78
CA SER A 89 -13.43 -28.89 -19.59
C SER A 89 -14.57 -28.14 -18.92
N GLN A 90 -15.64 -27.89 -19.64
CA GLN A 90 -16.83 -27.27 -19.10
C GLN A 90 -18.02 -28.24 -19.21
N LYS A 91 -18.65 -28.54 -18.07
CA LYS A 91 -19.87 -29.35 -18.00
C LYS A 91 -20.95 -28.58 -17.25
N ASN A 92 -22.14 -28.48 -17.84
CA ASN A 92 -23.28 -27.78 -17.21
C ASN A 92 -22.93 -26.36 -16.73
N ASN A 93 -22.18 -25.62 -17.50
CA ASN A 93 -21.69 -24.27 -17.19
C ASN A 93 -20.73 -24.17 -15.98
N LYS A 94 -20.22 -25.32 -15.50
CA LYS A 94 -19.22 -25.40 -14.43
C LYS A 94 -17.90 -25.92 -15.00
N LEU A 95 -16.79 -25.41 -14.49
CA LEU A 95 -15.46 -25.95 -14.76
C LEU A 95 -15.37 -27.37 -14.20
N ASP A 96 -14.93 -28.29 -15.02
CA ASP A 96 -14.59 -29.67 -14.66
C ASP A 96 -13.08 -29.85 -14.92
N THR A 97 -12.32 -29.98 -13.85
CA THR A 97 -10.85 -29.99 -13.91
C THR A 97 -10.32 -31.22 -13.21
N LYS A 98 -9.43 -31.95 -13.87
CA LYS A 98 -8.71 -33.06 -13.31
C LYS A 98 -7.21 -32.82 -13.48
N VAL A 99 -6.43 -33.18 -12.48
CA VAL A 99 -4.98 -33.07 -12.55
C VAL A 99 -4.36 -34.44 -12.39
N TYR A 100 -3.38 -34.69 -13.21
CA TYR A 100 -2.61 -35.92 -13.22
C TYR A 100 -1.15 -35.63 -12.94
N LYS A 101 -0.55 -36.36 -12.00
CA LYS A 101 0.89 -36.35 -11.75
C LYS A 101 1.54 -37.46 -12.56
N LEU A 102 2.62 -37.11 -13.24
CA LEU A 102 3.46 -38.07 -13.96
C LEU A 102 4.61 -38.47 -13.06
N ASP A 103 4.77 -39.78 -12.81
CA ASP A 103 5.84 -40.35 -12.01
C ASP A 103 6.44 -41.53 -12.77
N GLY A 104 7.43 -41.27 -13.63
CA GLY A 104 7.96 -42.23 -14.57
C GLY A 104 6.90 -42.71 -15.60
N SER A 105 6.58 -44.01 -15.55
CA SER A 105 5.51 -44.59 -16.41
C SER A 105 4.11 -44.51 -15.81
N ASP A 106 4.00 -44.05 -14.54
CA ASP A 106 2.74 -44.06 -13.82
C ASP A 106 2.05 -42.70 -13.90
N VAL A 107 0.72 -42.72 -13.98
CA VAL A 107 -0.16 -41.55 -14.01
C VAL A 107 -1.12 -41.63 -12.83
N VAL A 108 -1.02 -40.68 -11.94
CA VAL A 108 -1.85 -40.65 -10.74
C VAL A 108 -2.79 -39.44 -10.81
N GLU A 109 -4.11 -39.68 -10.80
CA GLU A 109 -5.09 -38.60 -10.69
C GLU A 109 -5.05 -37.99 -9.29
N ILE A 110 -4.93 -36.65 -9.23
CA ILE A 110 -4.90 -35.90 -7.98
C ILE A 110 -6.12 -34.98 -7.93
N SER A 111 -6.72 -34.87 -6.74
CA SER A 111 -7.84 -33.93 -6.54
C SER A 111 -7.39 -32.48 -6.76
N ALA A 112 -8.05 -31.80 -7.69
CA ALA A 112 -7.81 -30.39 -7.98
C ALA A 112 -8.82 -29.50 -7.23
N LYS A 113 -8.32 -28.44 -6.60
CA LYS A 113 -9.13 -27.36 -6.04
C LYS A 113 -9.01 -26.14 -6.93
N LEU A 114 -10.13 -25.67 -7.46
CA LEU A 114 -10.16 -24.41 -8.18
C LEU A 114 -10.02 -23.27 -7.18
N ILE A 115 -9.03 -22.40 -7.39
CA ILE A 115 -8.93 -21.16 -6.64
C ILE A 115 -10.08 -20.26 -7.11
N PRO A 116 -10.93 -19.81 -6.19
CA PRO A 116 -12.12 -19.06 -6.51
C PRO A 116 -11.78 -17.75 -7.24
N GLY A 117 -12.73 -17.28 -8.02
CA GLY A 117 -12.64 -16.00 -8.70
C GLY A 117 -12.70 -14.81 -7.73
N LYS A 118 -12.59 -13.61 -8.28
CA LYS A 118 -12.57 -12.33 -7.55
C LYS A 118 -13.66 -12.21 -6.49
N ASP A 119 -14.88 -12.66 -6.81
CA ASP A 119 -16.04 -12.55 -5.90
C ASP A 119 -15.88 -13.39 -4.63
N GLU A 120 -15.17 -14.52 -4.70
CA GLU A 120 -14.93 -15.38 -3.55
C GLU A 120 -13.76 -14.90 -2.69
N LEU A 121 -12.73 -14.28 -3.31
CA LEU A 121 -11.59 -13.69 -2.58
C LEU A 121 -12.09 -12.70 -1.51
N TYR A 122 -13.11 -11.92 -1.83
CA TYR A 122 -13.66 -10.88 -0.97
C TYR A 122 -15.01 -11.23 -0.35
N SER A 123 -15.45 -12.49 -0.46
CA SER A 123 -16.79 -12.92 0.00
C SER A 123 -17.09 -12.60 1.46
N ARG A 124 -16.06 -12.62 2.32
CA ARG A 124 -16.19 -12.31 3.75
C ARG A 124 -16.26 -10.82 4.07
N SER A 125 -15.91 -9.95 3.14
CA SER A 125 -15.99 -8.49 3.30
C SER A 125 -17.34 -7.93 2.86
N LYS A 126 -18.21 -8.74 2.26
CA LYS A 126 -19.50 -8.32 1.73
C LYS A 126 -20.39 -7.74 2.83
N GLY A 127 -20.96 -6.57 2.58
CA GLY A 127 -21.76 -5.83 3.57
C GLY A 127 -20.92 -4.93 4.49
N LEU A 128 -19.62 -5.18 4.64
CA LEU A 128 -18.69 -4.24 5.29
C LEU A 128 -18.07 -3.29 4.28
N LEU A 129 -17.66 -3.85 3.13
CA LEU A 129 -17.08 -3.14 2.00
C LEU A 129 -17.70 -3.66 0.70
N GLU A 130 -18.00 -2.76 -0.23
CA GLU A 130 -18.51 -3.12 -1.55
C GLU A 130 -17.33 -3.20 -2.55
N VAL A 131 -16.74 -4.38 -2.64
CA VAL A 131 -15.52 -4.63 -3.41
C VAL A 131 -15.70 -4.35 -4.90
N GLU A 132 -16.88 -4.60 -5.48
CA GLU A 132 -17.16 -4.28 -6.89
C GLU A 132 -16.94 -2.80 -7.20
N ILE A 133 -17.17 -1.93 -6.24
CA ILE A 133 -16.97 -0.49 -6.39
C ILE A 133 -15.51 -0.13 -6.10
N LEU A 134 -14.94 -0.67 -5.01
CA LEU A 134 -13.53 -0.46 -4.68
C LEU A 134 -12.59 -0.96 -5.80
N SER A 135 -12.98 -2.02 -6.50
CA SER A 135 -12.20 -2.57 -7.62
C SER A 135 -12.07 -1.62 -8.83
N LYS A 136 -12.90 -0.60 -8.90
CA LYS A 136 -12.85 0.44 -9.94
C LYS A 136 -12.15 1.71 -9.47
N LYS A 137 -11.83 1.78 -8.17
CA LYS A 137 -11.20 2.95 -7.57
C LYS A 137 -9.71 2.99 -7.85
N HIS A 138 -9.23 4.20 -8.15
CA HIS A 138 -7.83 4.49 -8.40
C HIS A 138 -7.24 5.30 -7.25
N VAL A 139 -6.24 4.74 -6.57
CA VAL A 139 -5.56 5.38 -5.45
C VAL A 139 -4.10 5.64 -5.81
N ALA A 140 -3.64 6.88 -5.67
CA ALA A 140 -2.21 7.19 -5.70
C ALA A 140 -1.64 7.13 -4.28
N ILE A 141 -0.50 6.50 -4.12
CA ILE A 141 0.25 6.45 -2.86
C ILE A 141 1.61 7.07 -3.09
N VAL A 142 1.88 8.17 -2.39
CA VAL A 142 3.14 8.90 -2.49
C VAL A 142 3.95 8.70 -1.23
N GLY A 143 5.14 8.12 -1.40
CA GLY A 143 5.97 7.59 -0.33
C GLY A 143 5.56 6.16 0.04
N LEU A 144 6.49 5.22 -0.16
CA LEU A 144 6.30 3.81 0.15
C LEU A 144 7.20 3.37 1.32
N GLY A 145 7.39 4.25 2.28
CA GLY A 145 8.05 3.94 3.55
C GLY A 145 7.16 3.11 4.48
N SER A 146 7.38 3.23 5.79
CA SER A 146 6.61 2.49 6.80
C SER A 146 5.10 2.70 6.74
N PHE A 147 4.65 3.92 6.38
CA PHE A 147 3.22 4.22 6.21
C PHE A 147 2.69 3.67 4.89
N GLY A 148 3.25 4.14 3.77
CA GLY A 148 2.70 3.88 2.44
C GLY A 148 2.75 2.41 2.06
N SER A 149 3.77 1.66 2.49
CA SER A 149 3.86 0.23 2.22
C SER A 149 2.75 -0.57 2.89
N GLN A 150 2.45 -0.27 4.16
CA GLN A 150 1.35 -0.91 4.90
C GLN A 150 0.00 -0.54 4.30
N ILE A 151 -0.23 0.75 4.04
CA ILE A 151 -1.49 1.26 3.48
C ILE A 151 -1.77 0.64 2.12
N ALA A 152 -0.76 0.51 1.25
CA ALA A 152 -0.90 -0.11 -0.06
C ALA A 152 -1.43 -1.55 0.02
N ILE A 153 -0.85 -2.35 0.91
CA ILE A 153 -1.24 -3.74 1.11
C ILE A 153 -2.65 -3.85 1.71
N GLU A 154 -2.98 -3.02 2.70
CA GLU A 154 -4.31 -3.06 3.31
C GLU A 154 -5.42 -2.58 2.34
N LEU A 155 -5.15 -1.58 1.48
CA LEU A 155 -6.07 -1.19 0.41
C LEU A 155 -6.24 -2.31 -0.63
N ALA A 156 -5.18 -3.06 -0.94
CA ALA A 156 -5.27 -4.23 -1.81
C ALA A 156 -6.14 -5.34 -1.19
N LYS A 157 -5.98 -5.62 0.12
CA LYS A 157 -6.86 -6.54 0.87
C LYS A 157 -8.30 -6.07 0.91
N ALA A 158 -8.55 -4.76 0.89
CA ALA A 158 -9.89 -4.18 0.82
C ALA A 158 -10.51 -4.26 -0.59
N GLY A 159 -9.74 -4.64 -1.61
CA GLY A 159 -10.23 -4.80 -2.98
C GLY A 159 -10.10 -3.57 -3.87
N VAL A 160 -9.30 -2.56 -3.50
CA VAL A 160 -8.97 -1.44 -4.40
C VAL A 160 -8.31 -1.99 -5.66
N GLY A 161 -8.78 -1.53 -6.83
CA GLY A 161 -8.41 -2.14 -8.10
C GLY A 161 -7.27 -1.47 -8.85
N ILE A 162 -7.02 -0.16 -8.64
CA ILE A 162 -6.00 0.57 -9.40
C ILE A 162 -5.12 1.35 -8.45
N PHE A 163 -3.81 1.16 -8.58
CA PHE A 163 -2.79 1.82 -7.78
C PHE A 163 -1.82 2.61 -8.66
N SER A 164 -1.42 3.79 -8.19
CA SER A 164 -0.27 4.54 -8.70
C SER A 164 0.71 4.76 -7.56
N LEU A 165 1.86 4.11 -7.63
CA LEU A 165 2.87 4.08 -6.57
C LEU A 165 4.01 5.04 -6.90
N PHE A 166 4.30 5.98 -5.99
CA PHE A 166 5.38 6.95 -6.14
C PHE A 166 6.42 6.79 -5.03
N ASP A 167 7.59 6.36 -5.38
CA ASP A 167 8.77 6.33 -4.50
C ASP A 167 10.02 6.09 -5.34
N PHE A 168 11.10 6.82 -5.07
CA PHE A 168 12.36 6.68 -5.82
C PHE A 168 13.43 5.88 -5.06
N ASP A 169 13.17 5.55 -3.80
CA ASP A 169 14.11 4.85 -2.94
C ASP A 169 14.15 3.33 -3.20
N ARG A 170 15.22 2.75 -2.72
CA ARG A 170 15.38 1.30 -2.64
C ARG A 170 15.12 0.81 -1.23
N VAL A 171 14.80 -0.47 -1.11
CA VAL A 171 14.64 -1.14 0.19
C VAL A 171 16.01 -1.30 0.85
N GLU A 172 16.16 -0.76 2.05
CA GLU A 172 17.38 -0.81 2.84
C GLU A 172 17.19 -1.63 4.12
N LEU A 173 18.29 -2.10 4.70
CA LEU A 173 18.23 -2.99 5.87
C LEU A 173 17.47 -2.36 7.05
N HIS A 174 17.68 -1.06 7.31
CA HIS A 174 17.00 -0.35 8.39
C HIS A 174 15.50 -0.15 8.16
N ASN A 175 15.01 -0.39 6.93
CA ASN A 175 13.58 -0.35 6.65
C ASN A 175 12.86 -1.59 7.21
N ILE A 176 13.50 -2.76 7.20
CA ILE A 176 12.86 -4.06 7.45
C ILE A 176 12.08 -4.11 8.77
N GLY A 177 12.57 -3.46 9.81
CA GLY A 177 11.91 -3.46 11.13
C GLY A 177 10.53 -2.78 11.19
N ARG A 178 10.16 -1.98 10.16
CA ARG A 178 8.91 -1.20 10.14
C ARG A 178 8.24 -1.10 8.78
N HIS A 179 8.82 -1.72 7.77
CA HIS A 179 8.32 -1.73 6.40
C HIS A 179 7.65 -3.07 6.09
N SER A 180 6.75 -3.09 5.11
CA SER A 180 6.11 -4.34 4.68
C SER A 180 7.02 -5.23 3.83
N CYS A 181 8.18 -4.73 3.39
CA CYS A 181 9.20 -5.51 2.69
C CYS A 181 9.93 -6.44 3.65
N THR A 182 10.55 -7.47 3.09
CA THR A 182 11.32 -8.49 3.80
C THR A 182 12.79 -8.47 3.37
N LEU A 183 13.63 -9.28 4.00
CA LEU A 183 15.06 -9.39 3.65
C LEU A 183 15.29 -9.76 2.18
N LYS A 184 14.37 -10.49 1.54
CA LYS A 184 14.45 -10.82 0.10
C LYS A 184 14.36 -9.59 -0.82
N ASP A 185 13.83 -8.49 -0.31
CA ASP A 185 13.58 -7.28 -1.08
C ASP A 185 14.73 -6.27 -1.01
N LEU A 186 15.79 -6.55 -0.24
CA LEU A 186 16.93 -5.66 -0.09
C LEU A 186 17.53 -5.25 -1.44
N GLY A 187 17.70 -3.95 -1.64
CA GLY A 187 18.24 -3.36 -2.86
C GLY A 187 17.24 -3.18 -4.01
N ARG A 188 16.03 -3.76 -3.93
CA ARG A 188 14.97 -3.55 -4.93
C ARG A 188 14.38 -2.13 -4.81
N LEU A 189 13.81 -1.62 -5.90
CA LEU A 189 12.99 -0.42 -5.79
C LEU A 189 11.79 -0.70 -4.87
N LYS A 190 11.45 0.25 -4.00
CA LYS A 190 10.27 0.12 -3.13
C LYS A 190 8.98 -0.06 -3.93
N THR A 191 8.87 0.62 -5.08
CA THR A 191 7.73 0.47 -6.00
C THR A 191 7.56 -0.95 -6.52
N ASP A 192 8.65 -1.66 -6.85
CA ASP A 192 8.61 -3.04 -7.34
C ASP A 192 8.25 -4.03 -6.23
N ALA A 193 8.84 -3.85 -5.05
CA ALA A 193 8.57 -4.71 -3.91
C ALA A 193 7.10 -4.59 -3.42
N ILE A 194 6.55 -3.38 -3.44
CA ILE A 194 5.16 -3.14 -3.02
C ILE A 194 4.16 -3.56 -4.09
N GLU A 195 4.46 -3.41 -5.39
CA GLU A 195 3.65 -4.01 -6.46
C GLU A 195 3.46 -5.51 -6.24
N GLU A 196 4.57 -6.23 -6.01
CA GLU A 196 4.51 -7.67 -5.73
C GLU A 196 3.65 -7.99 -4.52
N ALA A 197 3.80 -7.23 -3.43
CA ALA A 197 3.03 -7.42 -2.22
C ALA A 197 1.51 -7.14 -2.45
N ILE A 198 1.17 -6.12 -3.24
CA ILE A 198 -0.22 -5.82 -3.67
C ILE A 198 -0.79 -7.00 -4.46
N LEU A 199 -0.08 -7.45 -5.51
CA LEU A 199 -0.54 -8.53 -6.39
C LEU A 199 -0.65 -9.86 -5.64
N GLY A 200 0.19 -10.09 -4.63
CA GLY A 200 0.09 -11.23 -3.73
C GLY A 200 -1.16 -11.22 -2.83
N LYS A 201 -1.88 -10.08 -2.71
CA LYS A 201 -3.15 -9.95 -1.96
C LYS A 201 -4.34 -9.74 -2.89
N ASN A 202 -4.15 -9.00 -3.95
CA ASN A 202 -5.16 -8.71 -4.96
C ASN A 202 -4.56 -8.93 -6.36
N PRO A 203 -4.59 -10.15 -6.88
CA PRO A 203 -4.03 -10.46 -8.19
C PRO A 203 -4.74 -9.75 -9.36
N TYR A 204 -5.91 -9.18 -9.09
CA TYR A 204 -6.71 -8.43 -10.07
C TYR A 204 -6.42 -6.92 -10.07
N ALA A 205 -5.50 -6.47 -9.23
CA ALA A 205 -5.14 -5.06 -9.18
C ALA A 205 -4.25 -4.66 -10.35
N GLN A 206 -4.48 -3.47 -10.86
CA GLN A 206 -3.58 -2.79 -11.79
C GLN A 206 -2.65 -1.88 -11.02
N VAL A 207 -1.34 -2.02 -11.18
CA VAL A 207 -0.34 -1.22 -10.50
C VAL A 207 0.52 -0.44 -11.49
N ASN A 208 0.52 0.88 -11.36
CA ASN A 208 1.38 1.79 -12.11
C ASN A 208 2.50 2.28 -11.19
N LYS A 209 3.74 2.22 -11.63
CA LYS A 209 4.93 2.54 -10.82
C LYS A 209 5.63 3.78 -11.34
N TYR A 210 6.02 4.65 -10.41
CA TYR A 210 6.73 5.89 -10.69
C TYR A 210 7.91 6.01 -9.71
N ALA A 211 9.10 5.58 -10.17
CA ALA A 211 10.34 5.67 -9.39
C ALA A 211 10.92 7.08 -9.50
N ILE A 212 10.19 8.09 -9.03
CA ILE A 212 10.52 9.51 -9.18
C ILE A 212 10.36 10.27 -7.87
N ASN A 213 11.10 11.37 -7.75
CA ASN A 213 10.84 12.39 -6.73
C ASN A 213 9.81 13.39 -7.25
N ILE A 214 8.63 13.44 -6.64
CA ILE A 214 7.54 14.33 -7.08
C ILE A 214 7.83 15.81 -6.86
N ALA A 215 8.73 16.17 -5.95
CA ALA A 215 9.13 17.57 -5.76
C ALA A 215 9.89 18.13 -6.97
N THR A 216 10.65 17.28 -7.67
CA THR A 216 11.40 17.65 -8.87
C THR A 216 10.70 17.29 -10.18
N GLN A 217 9.74 16.37 -10.16
CA GLN A 217 8.99 15.89 -11.33
C GLN A 217 7.49 16.03 -11.09
N LYS A 218 7.07 17.24 -10.67
CA LYS A 218 5.68 17.55 -10.29
C LYS A 218 4.67 17.25 -11.38
N ASP A 219 5.03 17.47 -12.65
CA ASP A 219 4.10 17.33 -13.80
C ASP A 219 3.64 15.87 -13.95
N VAL A 220 4.53 14.90 -13.78
CA VAL A 220 4.19 13.48 -13.83
C VAL A 220 3.17 13.13 -12.74
N PHE A 221 3.38 13.64 -11.53
CA PHE A 221 2.42 13.44 -10.43
C PHE A 221 1.08 14.13 -10.72
N CYS A 222 1.10 15.36 -11.25
CA CYS A 222 -0.11 16.10 -11.60
C CYS A 222 -0.96 15.37 -12.65
N ASP A 223 -0.35 14.74 -13.63
CA ASP A 223 -1.07 13.97 -14.65
C ASP A 223 -1.78 12.74 -14.08
N VAL A 224 -1.21 12.14 -13.04
CA VAL A 224 -1.86 11.06 -12.29
C VAL A 224 -2.93 11.63 -11.36
N ALA A 225 -2.63 12.71 -10.63
CA ALA A 225 -3.57 13.33 -9.69
C ALA A 225 -4.89 13.76 -10.35
N LYS A 226 -4.88 14.15 -11.63
CA LYS A 226 -6.11 14.44 -12.41
C LYS A 226 -7.07 13.26 -12.50
N LYS A 227 -6.58 12.03 -12.40
CA LYS A 227 -7.31 10.78 -12.74
C LYS A 227 -7.68 9.92 -11.54
N VAL A 228 -7.02 10.13 -10.39
CA VAL A 228 -7.23 9.31 -9.21
C VAL A 228 -8.48 9.73 -8.42
N ASP A 229 -9.06 8.78 -7.70
CA ASP A 229 -10.16 9.06 -6.77
C ASP A 229 -9.64 9.63 -5.44
N LEU A 230 -8.42 9.21 -5.05
CA LEU A 230 -7.83 9.56 -3.74
C LEU A 230 -6.31 9.51 -3.81
N VAL A 231 -5.65 10.40 -3.07
CA VAL A 231 -4.21 10.40 -2.86
C VAL A 231 -3.89 10.14 -1.39
N ILE A 232 -3.03 9.18 -1.14
CA ILE A 232 -2.38 8.95 0.16
C ILE A 232 -1.02 9.63 0.13
N CYS A 233 -0.82 10.59 1.02
CA CYS A 233 0.44 11.26 1.24
C CYS A 233 1.13 10.64 2.47
N ALA A 234 2.14 9.81 2.22
CA ALA A 234 2.92 9.10 3.21
C ALA A 234 4.41 9.49 3.16
N THR A 235 4.68 10.72 2.72
CA THR A 235 6.05 11.27 2.61
C THR A 235 6.51 11.87 3.93
N ASP A 236 7.81 11.93 4.11
CA ASP A 236 8.49 12.43 5.30
C ASP A 236 9.01 13.87 5.18
N ASN A 237 8.63 14.58 4.11
CA ASN A 237 9.09 15.94 3.87
C ASN A 237 7.94 16.87 3.42
N ASN A 238 8.09 18.15 3.69
CA ASN A 238 7.07 19.14 3.39
C ASN A 238 7.01 19.53 1.91
N ASP A 239 8.11 19.48 1.16
CA ASP A 239 8.13 19.82 -0.26
C ASP A 239 7.15 18.95 -1.03
N SER A 240 7.22 17.63 -0.87
CA SER A 240 6.28 16.71 -1.49
C SER A 240 4.84 16.91 -1.00
N ARG A 241 4.63 17.21 0.29
CA ARG A 241 3.29 17.47 0.84
C ARG A 241 2.65 18.72 0.25
N PHE A 242 3.43 19.78 0.03
CA PHE A 242 2.94 21.00 -0.62
C PHE A 242 2.63 20.78 -2.10
N VAL A 243 3.47 20.04 -2.84
CA VAL A 243 3.17 19.65 -4.23
C VAL A 243 1.87 18.86 -4.29
N ILE A 244 1.71 17.87 -3.41
CA ILE A 244 0.48 17.08 -3.33
C ILE A 244 -0.73 17.96 -3.02
N ALA A 245 -0.63 18.81 -2.00
CA ALA A 245 -1.73 19.69 -1.58
C ALA A 245 -2.17 20.65 -2.70
N SER A 246 -1.22 21.23 -3.44
CA SER A 246 -1.48 22.10 -4.60
C SER A 246 -2.19 21.34 -5.71
N ALA A 247 -1.72 20.14 -6.06
CA ALA A 247 -2.37 19.30 -7.07
C ALA A 247 -3.78 18.88 -6.65
N LEU A 248 -3.97 18.48 -5.39
CA LEU A 248 -5.28 18.10 -4.85
C LEU A 248 -6.27 19.28 -4.91
N HIS A 249 -5.81 20.48 -4.58
CA HIS A 249 -6.63 21.68 -4.66
C HIS A 249 -6.98 22.01 -6.13
N LYS A 250 -5.99 22.02 -7.02
CA LYS A 250 -6.19 22.32 -8.46
C LYS A 250 -7.16 21.33 -9.11
N TYR A 251 -7.01 20.03 -8.85
CA TYR A 251 -7.80 18.99 -9.52
C TYR A 251 -9.01 18.52 -8.70
N GLN A 252 -9.30 19.16 -7.57
CA GLN A 252 -10.43 18.88 -6.71
C GLN A 252 -10.47 17.39 -6.31
N ARG A 253 -9.35 16.87 -5.84
CA ARG A 253 -9.20 15.47 -5.41
C ARG A 253 -9.09 15.38 -3.90
N ILE A 254 -9.49 14.24 -3.35
CA ILE A 254 -9.40 13.95 -1.92
C ILE A 254 -7.98 13.50 -1.60
N GLY A 255 -7.44 13.96 -0.46
CA GLY A 255 -6.13 13.55 0.01
C GLY A 255 -6.12 13.22 1.49
N ILE A 256 -5.32 12.20 1.86
CA ILE A 256 -5.10 11.83 3.25
C ILE A 256 -3.61 11.86 3.51
N PHE A 257 -3.23 12.68 4.47
CA PHE A 257 -1.85 12.92 4.88
C PHE A 257 -1.62 12.29 6.25
N GLY A 258 -0.51 11.60 6.43
CA GLY A 258 -0.10 11.05 7.72
C GLY A 258 1.30 11.47 8.09
N ARG A 259 1.50 11.79 9.36
CA ARG A 259 2.81 12.12 9.92
C ARG A 259 3.02 11.42 11.25
N ALA A 260 4.25 10.97 11.50
CA ALA A 260 4.70 10.62 12.83
C ALA A 260 5.58 11.75 13.36
N ILE A 261 5.51 12.02 14.64
CA ILE A 261 6.53 12.81 15.33
C ILE A 261 7.67 11.89 15.78
N THR A 262 8.81 12.49 16.09
CA THR A 262 10.03 11.78 16.47
C THR A 262 9.75 10.62 17.43
N ARG A 263 10.30 9.45 17.14
CA ARG A 263 10.13 8.19 17.88
C ARG A 263 8.68 7.68 17.93
N ALA A 264 7.82 8.15 17.04
CA ALA A 264 6.38 7.89 17.05
C ALA A 264 5.74 8.08 18.45
N ALA A 265 6.21 9.07 19.21
CA ALA A 265 5.58 9.46 20.49
C ALA A 265 4.12 9.92 20.27
N GLY A 266 3.79 10.29 19.05
CA GLY A 266 2.47 10.55 18.53
C GLY A 266 2.51 10.71 17.03
N GLY A 267 1.44 11.26 16.46
CA GLY A 267 1.34 11.54 15.06
C GLY A 267 0.04 12.25 14.73
N ASP A 268 -0.16 12.56 13.47
CA ASP A 268 -1.41 13.12 12.99
C ASP A 268 -1.83 12.54 11.64
N VAL A 269 -3.12 12.62 11.40
CA VAL A 269 -3.74 12.33 10.11
C VAL A 269 -4.60 13.51 9.72
N PHE A 270 -4.33 14.06 8.54
CA PHE A 270 -5.11 15.15 7.96
C PHE A 270 -5.83 14.67 6.71
N ARG A 271 -7.10 15.02 6.59
CA ARG A 271 -7.93 14.72 5.43
C ARG A 271 -8.31 16.00 4.71
N TYR A 272 -7.82 16.14 3.48
CA TYR A 272 -8.27 17.18 2.57
C TYR A 272 -9.49 16.74 1.79
N LYS A 273 -10.52 17.56 1.79
CA LYS A 273 -11.68 17.47 0.92
C LYS A 273 -11.79 18.73 0.04
N PRO A 274 -12.18 18.62 -1.23
CA PRO A 274 -12.41 19.78 -2.09
C PRO A 274 -13.31 20.83 -1.42
N GLY A 275 -12.85 22.09 -1.46
CA GLY A 275 -13.54 23.22 -0.81
C GLY A 275 -13.21 23.43 0.67
N GLY A 276 -12.67 22.42 1.35
CA GLY A 276 -12.23 22.50 2.74
C GLY A 276 -10.82 23.12 2.93
N PRO A 277 -10.32 23.16 4.18
CA PRO A 277 -8.97 23.61 4.47
C PRO A 277 -7.95 22.64 3.81
N CYS A 278 -6.90 23.20 3.20
CA CYS A 278 -5.82 22.41 2.61
C CYS A 278 -4.68 22.18 3.59
N TYR A 279 -3.63 21.44 3.16
CA TYR A 279 -2.44 21.20 4.00
C TYR A 279 -1.74 22.50 4.40
N GLY A 280 -1.74 23.54 3.53
CA GLY A 280 -1.24 24.86 3.88
C GLY A 280 -2.03 25.51 5.01
N CYS A 281 -3.36 25.37 5.05
CA CYS A 281 -4.17 25.86 6.17
C CYS A 281 -3.83 25.11 7.49
N LEU A 282 -3.61 23.78 7.42
CA LEU A 282 -3.21 22.99 8.58
C LEU A 282 -1.91 23.52 9.18
N ILE A 283 -0.90 23.70 8.36
CA ILE A 283 0.41 24.19 8.82
C ILE A 283 0.31 25.66 9.30
N GLY A 284 -0.38 26.52 8.56
CA GLY A 284 -0.59 27.92 8.92
C GLY A 284 -1.36 28.12 10.22
N SER A 285 -2.21 27.16 10.60
CA SER A 285 -2.97 27.19 11.85
C SER A 285 -2.10 27.10 13.10
N ARG A 286 -0.85 26.62 12.97
CA ARG A 286 0.08 26.37 14.08
C ARG A 286 -0.46 25.43 15.17
N ILE A 287 -1.50 24.69 14.89
CA ILE A 287 -2.06 23.68 15.79
C ILE A 287 -1.06 22.52 15.95
N LEU A 288 -0.35 22.21 14.85
CA LEU A 288 0.68 21.18 14.81
C LEU A 288 2.05 21.82 14.53
N ASP A 289 3.01 21.59 15.43
CA ASP A 289 4.39 22.05 15.21
C ASP A 289 5.13 21.02 14.36
N SER A 290 5.63 21.44 13.20
CA SER A 290 6.34 20.56 12.27
C SER A 290 7.79 20.26 12.70
N ARG A 291 8.32 20.99 13.67
CA ARG A 291 9.70 20.81 14.16
C ARG A 291 9.94 19.48 14.88
N ASP A 292 8.87 18.85 15.34
CA ASP A 292 8.94 17.57 16.03
C ASP A 292 8.71 16.38 15.08
N GLU A 293 8.78 16.60 13.77
CA GLU A 293 8.56 15.57 12.78
C GLU A 293 9.67 14.52 12.79
N GLU A 294 9.28 13.26 12.55
CA GLU A 294 10.22 12.15 12.52
C GLU A 294 11.18 12.28 11.31
N VAL A 295 12.48 12.22 11.58
CA VAL A 295 13.51 12.11 10.55
C VAL A 295 13.79 10.62 10.30
N SER A 296 13.39 10.12 9.14
CA SER A 296 13.34 8.69 8.82
C SER A 296 14.72 8.06 8.55
N SER A 297 15.68 8.86 8.07
CA SER A 297 17.05 8.44 7.76
C SER A 297 18.00 9.63 7.76
N GLU A 298 19.32 9.36 7.79
CA GLU A 298 20.34 10.39 7.65
C GLU A 298 20.18 11.16 6.34
N GLU A 299 19.94 10.46 5.24
CA GLU A 299 19.77 11.07 3.93
C GLU A 299 18.53 11.98 3.88
N ALA A 300 17.41 11.54 4.43
CA ALA A 300 16.21 12.36 4.57
C ALA A 300 16.47 13.59 5.44
N GLY A 301 17.18 13.43 6.56
CA GLY A 301 17.54 14.53 7.44
C GLY A 301 18.48 15.54 6.79
N ARG A 302 19.45 15.10 5.99
CA ARG A 302 20.34 16.00 5.23
C ARG A 302 19.58 16.73 4.12
N ARG A 303 18.68 16.04 3.40
CA ARG A 303 17.84 16.68 2.37
C ARG A 303 16.92 17.75 2.95
N SER A 304 16.33 17.50 4.11
CA SER A 304 15.44 18.45 4.77
C SER A 304 16.13 19.54 5.57
N GLY A 305 17.48 19.52 5.65
CA GLY A 305 18.23 20.45 6.48
C GLY A 305 18.19 20.17 7.99
N ALA A 306 17.48 19.14 8.43
CA ALA A 306 17.41 18.73 9.84
C ALA A 306 18.76 18.24 10.36
N ILE A 307 19.59 17.65 9.50
CA ILE A 307 20.95 17.21 9.81
C ILE A 307 21.95 18.14 9.07
N PRO A 308 22.73 18.97 9.80
CA PRO A 308 23.78 19.79 9.20
C PRO A 308 24.84 18.95 8.49
N ALA A 309 25.47 19.51 7.46
CA ALA A 309 26.52 18.83 6.68
C ALA A 309 27.72 18.37 7.52
N TYR A 310 27.96 19.07 8.63
CA TYR A 310 29.09 18.82 9.54
C TYR A 310 28.69 18.00 10.81
N ALA A 311 27.47 17.47 10.86
CA ALA A 311 27.01 16.68 12.01
C ALA A 311 27.86 15.41 12.18
N SER A 312 28.24 15.11 13.41
CA SER A 312 28.93 13.87 13.76
C SER A 312 27.97 12.65 13.65
N ALA A 313 28.53 11.45 13.61
CA ALA A 313 27.70 10.23 13.64
C ALA A 313 26.82 10.13 14.90
N GLU A 314 27.29 10.68 16.02
CA GLU A 314 26.53 10.72 17.27
C GLU A 314 25.34 11.69 17.17
N ASP A 315 25.57 12.89 16.58
CA ASP A 315 24.50 13.86 16.32
C ASP A 315 23.46 13.29 15.34
N VAL A 316 23.90 12.62 14.27
CA VAL A 316 23.02 11.95 13.32
C VAL A 316 22.13 10.91 14.02
N ASN A 317 22.72 10.05 14.85
CA ASN A 317 21.97 9.04 15.61
C ASN A 317 21.01 9.67 16.65
N ALA A 318 21.31 10.87 17.15
CA ALA A 318 20.42 11.59 18.05
C ALA A 318 19.20 12.19 17.32
N ILE A 319 19.37 12.56 16.05
CA ILE A 319 18.31 13.17 15.21
C ILE A 319 17.47 12.08 14.53
N VAL A 320 18.11 11.06 13.95
CA VAL A 320 17.42 9.94 13.27
C VAL A 320 16.86 8.98 14.31
N GLN A 321 15.70 9.29 14.84
CA GLN A 321 15.03 8.48 15.85
C GLN A 321 13.65 8.06 15.37
N VAL A 322 13.59 6.86 14.79
CA VAL A 322 12.38 6.31 14.21
C VAL A 322 11.51 5.60 15.26
N GLY A 323 10.21 5.62 15.05
CA GLY A 323 9.25 4.89 15.87
C GLY A 323 9.23 3.39 15.57
N LEU A 324 8.69 2.63 16.51
CA LEU A 324 8.41 1.20 16.29
C LEU A 324 7.25 1.04 15.29
N SER A 325 7.23 -0.08 14.57
CA SER A 325 6.12 -0.41 13.66
C SER A 325 4.77 -0.34 14.38
N VAL A 326 4.67 -0.94 15.56
CA VAL A 326 3.44 -0.95 16.38
C VAL A 326 2.97 0.45 16.80
N ASP A 327 3.88 1.43 16.92
CA ASP A 327 3.54 2.81 17.26
C ASP A 327 3.03 3.59 16.01
N ILE A 328 3.43 3.16 14.83
CA ILE A 328 3.05 3.75 13.53
C ILE A 328 1.70 3.19 13.06
N GLU A 329 1.42 1.92 13.30
CA GLU A 329 0.19 1.23 12.86
C GLU A 329 -1.12 1.97 13.19
N PRO A 330 -1.32 2.57 14.38
CA PRO A 330 -2.54 3.33 14.66
C PRO A 330 -2.77 4.46 13.67
N ILE A 331 -1.70 5.14 13.23
CA ILE A 331 -1.76 6.24 12.26
C ILE A 331 -2.16 5.67 10.89
N CYS A 332 -1.49 4.61 10.44
CA CYS A 332 -1.84 3.92 9.19
C CYS A 332 -3.30 3.44 9.18
N ASN A 333 -3.77 2.87 10.29
CA ASN A 333 -5.14 2.38 10.43
C ASN A 333 -6.18 3.49 10.32
N LEU A 334 -5.92 4.68 10.88
CA LEU A 334 -6.83 5.81 10.73
C LEU A 334 -6.81 6.37 9.30
N MET A 335 -5.63 6.48 8.69
CA MET A 335 -5.52 6.85 7.28
C MET A 335 -6.33 5.91 6.38
N LEU A 336 -6.24 4.60 6.63
CA LEU A 336 -6.99 3.57 5.91
C LEU A 336 -8.51 3.69 6.12
N LYS A 337 -8.96 3.89 7.36
CA LYS A 337 -10.39 4.09 7.65
C LYS A 337 -10.94 5.31 6.93
N LEU A 338 -10.23 6.43 6.94
CA LEU A 338 -10.60 7.64 6.20
C LEU A 338 -10.58 7.38 4.68
N ALA A 339 -9.58 6.67 4.17
CA ALA A 339 -9.48 6.33 2.74
C ALA A 339 -10.66 5.48 2.29
N LEU A 340 -10.94 4.40 3.00
CA LEU A 340 -12.07 3.52 2.69
C LEU A 340 -13.42 4.23 2.81
N LEU A 341 -13.58 5.10 3.81
CA LEU A 341 -14.78 5.91 3.97
C LEU A 341 -15.00 6.83 2.76
N GLU A 342 -13.97 7.57 2.33
CA GLU A 342 -14.09 8.47 1.18
C GLU A 342 -14.27 7.72 -0.15
N LEU A 343 -13.60 6.56 -0.34
CA LEU A 343 -13.76 5.72 -1.53
C LEU A 343 -15.13 5.05 -1.60
N SER A 344 -15.77 4.80 -0.45
CA SER A 344 -17.08 4.17 -0.32
C SER A 344 -18.22 5.17 -0.13
N LYS A 345 -17.97 6.46 -0.29
CA LYS A 345 -18.96 7.50 -0.05
C LYS A 345 -20.19 7.34 -0.95
N GLY A 346 -21.37 7.45 -0.36
CA GLY A 346 -22.64 7.28 -1.05
C GLY A 346 -23.12 5.83 -1.18
N MET A 347 -22.39 4.87 -0.59
CA MET A 347 -22.79 3.47 -0.52
C MET A 347 -23.37 3.14 0.85
N GLN A 348 -24.35 2.23 0.87
CA GLN A 348 -24.81 1.62 2.11
C GLN A 348 -23.91 0.42 2.44
N SER A 349 -22.82 0.66 3.14
CA SER A 349 -21.89 -0.37 3.60
C SER A 349 -21.60 -0.18 5.09
N GLY A 350 -21.08 -1.20 5.75
CA GLY A 350 -20.73 -1.11 7.18
C GLY A 350 -19.75 0.00 7.50
N ILE A 351 -18.84 0.32 6.56
CA ILE A 351 -17.87 1.41 6.75
C ILE A 351 -18.53 2.79 6.77
N SER A 352 -19.68 2.98 6.11
CA SER A 352 -20.40 4.25 6.09
C SER A 352 -20.89 4.69 7.47
N SER A 353 -21.05 3.77 8.42
CA SER A 353 -21.40 4.08 9.82
C SER A 353 -20.37 4.97 10.51
N LEU A 354 -19.14 5.01 10.01
CA LEU A 354 -18.08 5.86 10.55
C LEU A 354 -18.15 7.32 10.10
N GLU A 355 -19.08 7.69 9.20
CA GLU A 355 -19.13 9.04 8.62
C GLU A 355 -19.40 10.11 9.68
N GLU A 356 -20.25 9.82 10.64
CA GLU A 356 -20.58 10.74 11.75
C GLU A 356 -19.47 10.84 12.79
N ASP A 357 -18.72 9.74 13.01
CA ASP A 357 -17.62 9.69 13.98
C ASP A 357 -16.33 10.30 13.41
N LEU A 358 -16.06 10.06 12.12
CA LEU A 358 -14.86 10.54 11.42
C LEU A 358 -15.12 11.85 10.66
N LYS A 359 -15.71 12.85 11.34
CA LYS A 359 -16.12 14.14 10.74
C LYS A 359 -15.06 15.23 10.71
N TYR A 360 -13.99 15.10 11.51
CA TYR A 360 -12.97 16.13 11.62
C TYR A 360 -12.01 16.16 10.42
N ASP A 361 -11.35 17.30 10.22
CA ASP A 361 -10.36 17.47 9.18
C ASP A 361 -9.02 16.86 9.56
N ALA A 362 -8.64 16.98 10.82
CA ALA A 362 -7.40 16.44 11.35
C ALA A 362 -7.63 15.62 12.63
N TYR A 363 -6.75 14.65 12.84
CA TYR A 363 -6.76 13.78 14.01
C TYR A 363 -5.36 13.66 14.55
N ILE A 364 -5.19 13.84 15.86
CA ILE A 364 -3.91 13.72 16.56
C ILE A 364 -3.91 12.45 17.37
N TRP A 365 -2.90 11.64 17.17
CA TRP A 365 -2.62 10.45 17.95
C TRP A 365 -1.67 10.77 19.10
N ALA A 366 -2.10 10.58 20.31
CA ALA A 366 -1.26 10.67 21.50
C ALA A 366 -0.86 9.26 21.92
N ASN A 367 0.37 8.84 21.58
CA ASN A 367 0.84 7.46 21.78
C ASN A 367 1.43 7.26 23.18
N ARG A 368 2.46 8.00 23.51
CA ARG A 368 3.17 7.84 24.79
C ARG A 368 3.72 9.17 25.31
N ARG A 369 4.09 9.16 26.61
CA ARG A 369 4.81 10.27 27.23
C ARG A 369 6.30 9.99 27.16
N ASP A 370 6.95 10.53 26.16
CA ASP A 370 8.41 10.58 26.10
C ASP A 370 8.88 11.83 26.84
N ASN A 371 9.98 11.74 27.59
CA ASN A 371 10.53 12.86 28.36
C ASN A 371 10.85 14.07 27.48
N ASN A 372 11.27 13.83 26.23
CA ASN A 372 11.59 14.90 25.28
C ASN A 372 10.34 15.50 24.62
N PHE A 373 9.22 14.75 24.56
CA PHE A 373 7.99 15.11 23.87
C PHE A 373 6.77 15.19 24.79
N SER A 374 6.97 15.22 26.10
CA SER A 374 5.89 15.28 27.09
C SER A 374 4.97 16.50 26.93
N ASN A 375 5.45 17.56 26.29
CA ASN A 375 4.74 18.82 26.06
C ASN A 375 4.19 18.98 24.65
N TRP A 376 4.38 17.99 23.78
CA TRP A 376 3.99 18.08 22.37
C TRP A 376 2.48 18.19 22.17
N HIS A 377 1.70 17.71 23.08
CA HIS A 377 0.27 17.68 22.91
C HIS A 377 -0.30 19.11 22.73
N PRO A 378 -1.01 19.44 21.65
CA PRO A 378 -1.47 20.78 21.34
C PRO A 378 -2.40 21.37 22.40
N PHE A 379 -3.01 20.53 23.24
CA PHE A 379 -3.90 20.91 24.32
C PHE A 379 -3.20 20.93 25.69
N TYR A 380 -1.91 20.66 25.75
CA TYR A 380 -1.18 20.52 27.01
C TYR A 380 -1.08 21.83 27.80
N LYS A 381 -1.04 22.96 27.11
CA LYS A 381 -0.86 24.28 27.75
C LYS A 381 -2.07 24.79 28.55
N SER A 382 -3.24 24.14 28.38
CA SER A 382 -4.51 24.68 28.88
C SER A 382 -5.38 23.72 29.71
N GLY A 383 -4.89 22.51 30.06
CA GLY A 383 -5.75 21.54 30.73
C GLY A 383 -5.04 20.42 31.49
N PRO A 384 -5.80 19.53 32.13
CA PRO A 384 -5.25 18.37 32.82
C PRO A 384 -4.49 17.47 31.87
N LYS A 385 -3.52 16.67 32.39
CA LYS A 385 -2.72 15.73 31.60
C LYS A 385 -3.60 14.93 30.63
N GLN A 386 -3.34 15.07 29.35
CA GLN A 386 -4.10 14.39 28.30
C GLN A 386 -3.97 12.87 28.42
N THR A 387 -5.01 12.16 28.03
CA THR A 387 -5.00 10.70 27.97
C THR A 387 -4.15 10.26 26.78
N ILE A 388 -3.21 9.35 27.01
CA ILE A 388 -2.44 8.67 25.95
C ILE A 388 -3.25 7.51 25.36
N LEU A 389 -2.77 6.93 24.24
CA LEU A 389 -3.43 5.90 23.45
C LEU A 389 -4.83 6.35 23.01
N LYS A 390 -4.91 7.59 22.56
CA LYS A 390 -6.18 8.23 22.19
C LYS A 390 -6.02 9.14 20.98
N TRP A 391 -7.08 9.18 20.19
CA TRP A 391 -7.25 10.11 19.08
C TRP A 391 -8.00 11.37 19.52
N TYR A 392 -7.57 12.51 19.01
CA TYR A 392 -8.22 13.79 19.22
C TYR A 392 -8.55 14.39 17.85
N GLY A 393 -9.86 14.56 17.55
CA GLY A 393 -10.32 15.19 16.32
C GLY A 393 -10.30 16.71 16.39
N ILE A 394 -9.89 17.37 15.32
CA ILE A 394 -9.77 18.82 15.21
C ILE A 394 -10.37 19.28 13.89
N THR A 395 -11.15 20.36 13.94
CA THR A 395 -11.57 21.10 12.75
C THR A 395 -10.54 22.18 12.45
N ILE A 396 -10.02 22.21 11.26
CA ILE A 396 -9.04 23.19 10.82
C ILE A 396 -9.75 24.40 10.20
N PRO A 397 -9.50 25.63 10.61
CA PRO A 397 -10.04 26.80 9.95
C PRO A 397 -9.42 26.94 8.55
N LYS A 398 -10.25 27.25 7.55
CA LYS A 398 -9.75 27.61 6.23
C LYS A 398 -9.14 29.00 6.31
N ASP A 399 -7.89 29.14 5.89
CA ASP A 399 -7.18 30.40 5.87
C ASP A 399 -7.49 31.14 4.57
N GLU A 400 -8.07 32.33 4.67
CA GLU A 400 -8.42 33.19 3.53
C GLU A 400 -7.19 33.72 2.79
N HIS A 401 -6.02 33.63 3.41
CA HIS A 401 -4.73 34.07 2.86
C HIS A 401 -3.79 32.90 2.57
N CYS A 402 -4.30 31.68 2.56
CA CYS A 402 -3.50 30.48 2.30
C CYS A 402 -2.86 30.53 0.90
N ALA A 403 -1.56 30.33 0.82
CA ALA A 403 -0.82 30.34 -0.45
C ALA A 403 -1.27 29.25 -1.43
N ILE A 404 -1.96 28.19 -0.96
CA ILE A 404 -2.41 27.07 -1.80
C ILE A 404 -3.87 27.22 -2.22
N CYS A 405 -4.77 27.56 -1.29
CA CYS A 405 -6.21 27.43 -1.52
C CYS A 405 -7.00 28.75 -1.38
N SER A 406 -6.34 29.89 -1.19
CA SER A 406 -7.03 31.20 -1.22
C SER A 406 -7.33 31.65 -2.66
N GLU A 407 -8.38 32.42 -2.81
CA GLU A 407 -8.74 33.06 -4.11
C GLU A 407 -7.74 34.17 -4.51
N ILE A 408 -7.08 34.78 -3.53
CA ILE A 408 -6.05 35.78 -3.70
C ILE A 408 -4.76 35.26 -3.05
N PRO A 409 -3.88 34.61 -3.81
CA PRO A 409 -2.58 34.20 -3.28
C PRO A 409 -1.80 35.44 -2.87
N THR A 410 -1.51 35.57 -1.58
CA THR A 410 -0.83 36.75 -1.00
C THR A 410 0.68 36.78 -1.26
N LEU A 411 1.20 35.96 -2.16
CA LEU A 411 2.59 36.06 -2.61
C LEU A 411 2.97 37.43 -3.16
N ASP A 412 1.97 38.23 -3.58
CA ASP A 412 2.17 39.53 -4.21
C ASP A 412 2.07 40.72 -3.24
N THR A 413 1.71 40.56 -1.99
CA THR A 413 1.44 41.68 -1.07
C THR A 413 2.62 42.13 -0.21
N GLY A 414 3.85 41.64 -0.46
CA GLY A 414 5.02 42.05 0.32
C GLY A 414 4.98 41.60 1.79
N LEU A 415 3.94 40.92 2.22
CA LEU A 415 3.90 40.13 3.43
C LEU A 415 4.77 38.90 3.19
N LYS A 416 6.10 39.10 3.25
CA LYS A 416 7.03 38.01 3.52
C LYS A 416 6.41 37.30 4.70
N LEU A 417 5.89 36.12 4.40
CA LEU A 417 5.25 35.25 5.36
C LEU A 417 6.13 35.27 6.60
N SER A 418 5.63 35.85 7.67
CA SER A 418 6.38 36.03 8.94
C SER A 418 6.65 34.69 9.63
N HIS A 419 6.31 33.59 8.95
CA HIS A 419 6.54 32.24 9.40
C HIS A 419 7.83 31.72 8.75
N PRO A 420 8.83 31.27 9.54
CA PRO A 420 10.09 30.76 9.01
C PRO A 420 9.92 29.66 7.94
N MET A 421 8.89 28.85 8.07
CA MET A 421 8.59 27.74 7.15
C MET A 421 8.17 28.22 5.75
N TYR A 422 7.48 29.35 5.63
CA TYR A 422 7.13 29.89 4.32
C TYR A 422 8.29 30.65 3.66
N SER A 423 9.25 31.17 4.47
CA SER A 423 10.44 31.82 3.92
C SER A 423 11.41 30.84 3.26
N GLU A 424 11.43 29.57 3.71
CA GLU A 424 12.23 28.51 3.09
C GLU A 424 11.64 28.03 1.75
N TYR A 425 10.33 28.22 1.55
CA TYR A 425 9.62 27.80 0.33
C TYR A 425 9.22 28.98 -0.56
N ALA A 426 9.71 30.19 -0.29
CA ALA A 426 9.40 31.39 -1.09
C ALA A 426 9.82 31.28 -2.56
N ASP A 427 10.79 30.40 -2.85
CA ASP A 427 11.29 30.12 -4.20
C ASP A 427 10.61 28.91 -4.86
N VAL A 428 9.71 28.22 -4.14
CA VAL A 428 8.94 27.10 -4.72
C VAL A 428 7.70 27.68 -5.39
N ASP A 429 7.62 27.57 -6.69
CA ASP A 429 6.43 27.94 -7.45
C ASP A 429 5.29 26.96 -7.14
N PHE A 430 4.41 27.37 -6.23
CA PHE A 430 3.21 26.60 -5.85
C PHE A 430 2.10 26.70 -6.90
N HIS A 431 2.24 27.57 -7.89
CA HIS A 431 1.35 27.63 -9.01
C HIS A 431 1.76 26.59 -10.04
N LEU A 432 0.88 25.63 -10.24
CA LEU A 432 0.99 24.70 -11.36
C LEU A 432 0.61 25.51 -12.61
N ASP A 433 1.59 25.79 -13.47
CA ASP A 433 1.35 26.50 -14.72
C ASP A 433 0.22 25.84 -15.51
N ASP A 434 -0.71 26.66 -15.99
CA ASP A 434 -1.73 26.25 -16.93
C ASP A 434 -1.10 26.13 -18.32
N ASN A 435 -0.60 24.94 -18.67
CA ASN A 435 -0.34 24.52 -20.04
C ASN A 435 -1.13 23.29 -20.38
#